data_7e2039181e63bfa0580cb062fe1249bc
#
_entry.id   7e2039181e63bfa0580cb062fe1249bc
#
_cell.length_a   1.000
_cell.length_b   1.000
_cell.length_c   1.000
_cell.angle_alpha   90.00
_cell.angle_beta   90.00
_cell.angle_gamma   90.00
#
_symmetry.space_group_name_H-M   'P 1'
#
loop_
_entity.id
_entity.type
_entity.pdbx_description
1 polymer ?
#
loop_
_entity_poly.entity_id
_entity_poly.type
_entity_poly.pdbx_seq_one_letter_code
_entity_poly.pdbx_strand_id
1 'polypeptide(L)'
;MKNLILIFIFFLFSIFANANENNFFNEAKDLFDKKKYEDSKFLFHRNIVYNPKDSESYLYLAKIFKIEDDKRQEEKNIRTTLLLDPKNEEAMYLLIDMELERSNFSKADELSEDFKKICVDMCEKIASIESRLKDFEIKDAS
;
A
#
# COMPACT_ATOMS: atom_id res chain seq x y z
N MET A 1 32.48 -40.02 18.07
CA MET A 1 31.65 -40.13 16.86
C MET A 1 30.20 -39.81 17.15
N LYS A 2 29.54 -40.25 18.21
CA LYS A 2 28.12 -39.90 18.54
C LYS A 2 27.89 -38.40 18.70
N ASN A 3 28.80 -37.64 19.31
CA ASN A 3 28.65 -36.21 19.53
C ASN A 3 28.81 -35.38 18.23
N LEU A 4 29.58 -35.87 17.26
CA LEU A 4 29.76 -35.23 15.97
C LEU A 4 28.51 -35.32 15.10
N ILE A 5 27.79 -36.46 15.20
CA ILE A 5 26.53 -36.70 14.48
C ILE A 5 25.42 -35.79 15.02
N LEU A 6 25.36 -35.59 16.35
CA LEU A 6 24.38 -34.68 16.98
C LEU A 6 24.57 -33.23 16.56
N ILE A 7 25.82 -32.76 16.48
CA ILE A 7 26.16 -31.40 16.02
C ILE A 7 25.77 -31.21 14.53
N PHE A 8 25.98 -32.24 13.71
CA PHE A 8 25.64 -32.19 12.29
C PHE A 8 24.13 -32.17 12.05
N ILE A 9 23.35 -32.91 12.86
CA ILE A 9 21.87 -32.88 12.80
C ILE A 9 21.32 -31.53 13.24
N PHE A 10 21.92 -30.91 14.28
CA PHE A 10 21.52 -29.57 14.75
C PHE A 10 21.80 -28.51 13.70
N PHE A 11 22.92 -28.63 12.95
CA PHE A 11 23.28 -27.70 11.88
C PHE A 11 22.36 -27.82 10.65
N LEU A 12 21.91 -29.04 10.31
CA LEU A 12 20.97 -29.27 9.23
C LEU A 12 19.56 -28.72 9.56
N PHE A 13 19.14 -28.74 10.81
CA PHE A 13 17.83 -28.20 11.24
C PHE A 13 17.80 -26.67 11.16
N SER A 14 18.94 -26.00 11.33
CA SER A 14 19.05 -24.53 11.25
C SER A 14 18.93 -23.97 9.82
N ILE A 15 19.16 -24.79 8.80
CA ILE A 15 19.12 -24.37 7.39
C ILE A 15 17.67 -24.34 6.86
N PHE A 16 16.76 -25.12 7.45
CA PHE A 16 15.38 -25.19 6.98
C PHE A 16 14.46 -24.08 7.53
N ALA A 17 14.93 -23.28 8.51
CA ALA A 17 14.11 -22.25 9.16
C ALA A 17 13.97 -20.94 8.37
N ASN A 18 14.75 -20.71 7.28
CA ASN A 18 14.81 -19.44 6.59
C ASN A 18 14.15 -19.39 5.18
N ALA A 19 13.42 -20.42 4.78
CA ALA A 19 13.00 -20.55 3.38
C ALA A 19 11.58 -20.01 3.04
N ASN A 20 10.84 -19.42 4.00
CA ASN A 20 9.42 -19.19 3.75
C ASN A 20 8.88 -17.77 4.05
N GLU A 21 9.73 -16.81 4.42
CA GLU A 21 9.23 -15.49 4.85
C GLU A 21 8.85 -14.53 3.71
N ASN A 22 9.33 -14.77 2.48
CA ASN A 22 9.19 -13.80 1.38
C ASN A 22 8.20 -14.18 0.27
N ASN A 23 7.42 -15.23 0.44
CA ASN A 23 6.61 -15.73 -0.67
C ASN A 23 5.19 -15.15 -0.73
N PHE A 24 4.60 -14.79 0.43
CA PHE A 24 3.19 -14.34 0.45
C PHE A 24 2.97 -13.02 -0.29
N PHE A 25 3.87 -12.06 -0.16
CA PHE A 25 3.74 -10.77 -0.86
C PHE A 25 3.79 -10.95 -2.37
N ASN A 26 4.79 -11.66 -2.88
CA ASN A 26 4.95 -11.86 -4.33
C ASN A 26 3.80 -12.68 -4.94
N GLU A 27 3.34 -13.70 -4.22
CA GLU A 27 2.18 -14.49 -4.64
C GLU A 27 0.90 -13.65 -4.60
N ALA A 28 0.69 -12.85 -3.55
CA ALA A 28 -0.43 -11.93 -3.45
C ALA A 28 -0.45 -10.92 -4.60
N LYS A 29 0.71 -10.36 -4.94
CA LYS A 29 0.86 -9.43 -6.06
C LYS A 29 0.55 -10.09 -7.39
N ASP A 30 1.04 -11.29 -7.65
CA ASP A 30 0.72 -12.06 -8.86
C ASP A 30 -0.79 -12.33 -8.98
N LEU A 31 -1.46 -12.65 -7.87
CA LEU A 31 -2.91 -12.82 -7.85
C LEU A 31 -3.65 -11.50 -8.08
N PHE A 32 -3.16 -10.39 -7.55
CA PHE A 32 -3.70 -9.05 -7.81
C PHE A 32 -3.64 -8.72 -9.30
N ASP A 33 -2.48 -8.93 -9.94
CA ASP A 33 -2.27 -8.68 -11.36
C ASP A 33 -3.18 -9.58 -12.25
N LYS A 34 -3.51 -10.77 -11.75
CA LYS A 34 -4.48 -11.70 -12.36
C LYS A 34 -5.94 -11.39 -12.00
N LYS A 35 -6.21 -10.28 -11.29
CA LYS A 35 -7.53 -9.85 -10.81
C LYS A 35 -8.25 -10.86 -9.89
N LYS A 36 -7.49 -11.73 -9.23
CA LYS A 36 -7.98 -12.66 -8.21
C LYS A 36 -7.94 -11.97 -6.83
N TYR A 37 -8.78 -10.94 -6.68
CA TYR A 37 -8.68 -10.01 -5.55
C TYR A 37 -8.93 -10.66 -4.19
N GLU A 38 -9.87 -11.61 -4.06
CA GLU A 38 -10.13 -12.30 -2.80
C GLU A 38 -8.92 -13.13 -2.32
N ASP A 39 -8.33 -13.92 -3.23
CA ASP A 39 -7.15 -14.71 -2.91
C ASP A 39 -5.95 -13.81 -2.60
N SER A 40 -5.76 -12.76 -3.38
CA SER A 40 -4.73 -11.74 -3.18
C SER A 40 -4.88 -11.07 -1.80
N LYS A 41 -6.09 -10.62 -1.45
CA LYS A 41 -6.42 -10.00 -0.17
C LYS A 41 -6.07 -10.92 1.01
N PHE A 42 -6.43 -12.20 0.90
CA PHE A 42 -6.09 -13.19 1.92
C PHE A 42 -4.57 -13.30 2.13
N LEU A 43 -3.79 -13.36 1.05
CA LEU A 43 -2.33 -13.49 1.13
C LEU A 43 -1.66 -12.19 1.63
N PHE A 44 -2.15 -10.99 1.25
CA PHE A 44 -1.65 -9.75 1.84
C PHE A 44 -1.91 -9.68 3.35
N HIS A 45 -3.11 -10.05 3.81
CA HIS A 45 -3.38 -10.15 5.25
C HIS A 45 -2.45 -11.15 5.93
N ARG A 46 -2.18 -12.29 5.30
CA ARG A 46 -1.23 -13.26 5.83
C ARG A 46 0.19 -12.70 5.88
N ASN A 47 0.63 -11.98 4.83
CA ASN A 47 1.94 -11.33 4.83
C ASN A 47 2.09 -10.34 5.99
N ILE A 48 1.07 -9.53 6.27
CA ILE A 48 1.05 -8.57 7.38
C ILE A 48 1.20 -9.25 8.75
N VAL A 49 0.65 -10.46 8.93
CA VAL A 49 0.83 -11.22 10.19
C VAL A 49 2.31 -11.52 10.46
N TYR A 50 3.08 -11.84 9.42
CA TYR A 50 4.50 -12.13 9.53
C TYR A 50 5.37 -10.88 9.44
N ASN A 51 4.95 -9.91 8.65
CA ASN A 51 5.65 -8.65 8.43
C ASN A 51 4.71 -7.45 8.60
N PRO A 52 4.39 -7.03 9.84
CA PRO A 52 3.40 -5.99 10.10
C PRO A 52 3.87 -4.57 9.68
N LYS A 53 5.12 -4.41 9.28
CA LYS A 53 5.68 -3.13 8.79
C LYS A 53 5.83 -3.08 7.27
N ASP A 54 5.31 -4.07 6.56
CA ASP A 54 5.32 -4.06 5.10
C ASP A 54 4.26 -3.10 4.55
N SER A 55 4.67 -1.86 4.29
CA SER A 55 3.79 -0.80 3.76
C SER A 55 3.12 -1.17 2.44
N GLU A 56 3.82 -1.94 1.59
CA GLU A 56 3.30 -2.34 0.29
C GLU A 56 2.08 -3.28 0.41
N SER A 57 2.06 -4.20 1.37
CA SER A 57 0.87 -5.03 1.60
C SER A 57 -0.37 -4.20 1.94
N TYR A 58 -0.22 -3.14 2.74
CA TYR A 58 -1.33 -2.24 3.04
C TYR A 58 -1.73 -1.42 1.81
N LEU A 59 -0.78 -0.98 0.98
CA LEU A 59 -1.09 -0.31 -0.27
C LEU A 59 -1.92 -1.19 -1.20
N TYR A 60 -1.52 -2.44 -1.40
CA TYR A 60 -2.29 -3.37 -2.23
C TYR A 60 -3.67 -3.68 -1.65
N LEU A 61 -3.80 -3.80 -0.32
CA LEU A 61 -5.10 -3.92 0.33
C LEU A 61 -5.97 -2.70 0.08
N ALA A 62 -5.42 -1.48 0.16
CA ALA A 62 -6.16 -0.27 -0.17
C ALA A 62 -6.68 -0.29 -1.61
N LYS A 63 -5.86 -0.72 -2.58
CA LYS A 63 -6.24 -0.86 -3.99
C LYS A 63 -7.35 -1.90 -4.18
N ILE A 64 -7.31 -3.01 -3.45
CA ILE A 64 -8.37 -4.02 -3.48
C ILE A 64 -9.66 -3.44 -2.90
N PHE A 65 -9.63 -2.79 -1.74
CA PHE A 65 -10.81 -2.19 -1.13
C PHE A 65 -11.40 -1.04 -1.98
N LYS A 66 -10.57 -0.31 -2.72
CA LYS A 66 -11.06 0.64 -3.73
C LYS A 66 -11.89 -0.06 -4.82
N ILE A 67 -11.43 -1.20 -5.32
CA ILE A 67 -12.15 -2.00 -6.32
C ILE A 67 -13.46 -2.57 -5.74
N GLU A 68 -13.48 -2.94 -4.46
CA GLU A 68 -14.66 -3.45 -3.74
C GLU A 68 -15.61 -2.33 -3.27
N ASP A 69 -15.25 -1.07 -3.48
CA ASP A 69 -15.98 0.13 -3.00
C ASP A 69 -16.15 0.20 -1.46
N ASP A 70 -15.24 -0.45 -0.71
CA ASP A 70 -15.16 -0.29 0.75
C ASP A 70 -14.28 0.91 1.12
N LYS A 71 -14.87 2.10 1.04
CA LYS A 71 -14.18 3.37 1.32
C LYS A 71 -13.54 3.44 2.71
N ARG A 72 -14.11 2.78 3.70
CA ARG A 72 -13.56 2.77 5.05
C ARG A 72 -12.28 1.96 5.15
N GLN A 73 -12.25 0.79 4.55
CA GLN A 73 -11.04 -0.05 4.56
C GLN A 73 -9.99 0.50 3.60
N GLU A 74 -10.38 1.05 2.45
CA GLU A 74 -9.52 1.78 1.54
C GLU A 74 -8.74 2.85 2.30
N GLU A 75 -9.42 3.80 2.96
CA GLU A 75 -8.80 4.88 3.71
C GLU A 75 -7.89 4.38 4.83
N LYS A 76 -8.36 3.40 5.62
CA LYS A 76 -7.57 2.81 6.70
C LYS A 76 -6.24 2.28 6.20
N ASN A 77 -6.25 1.55 5.09
CA ASN A 77 -5.04 0.94 4.55
C ASN A 77 -4.12 1.98 3.89
N ILE A 78 -4.65 3.00 3.18
CA ILE A 78 -3.86 4.14 2.68
C ILE A 78 -3.12 4.83 3.83
N ARG A 79 -3.83 5.18 4.90
CA ARG A 79 -3.24 5.86 6.07
C ARG A 79 -2.21 4.99 6.77
N THR A 80 -2.41 3.68 6.83
CA THR A 80 -1.41 2.75 7.38
C THR A 80 -0.17 2.70 6.50
N THR A 81 -0.33 2.67 5.18
CA THR A 81 0.80 2.77 4.24
C THR A 81 1.63 4.02 4.51
N LEU A 82 0.98 5.19 4.57
CA LEU A 82 1.66 6.47 4.81
C LEU A 82 2.26 6.60 6.22
N LEU A 83 1.71 5.90 7.22
CA LEU A 83 2.31 5.83 8.55
C LEU A 83 3.62 5.04 8.54
N LEU A 84 3.70 3.98 7.75
CA LEU A 84 4.88 3.11 7.63
C LEU A 84 5.90 3.65 6.64
N ASP A 85 5.42 4.25 5.55
CA ASP A 85 6.20 4.88 4.49
C ASP A 85 5.59 6.25 4.12
N PRO A 86 6.02 7.34 4.80
CA PRO A 86 5.49 8.68 4.54
C PRO A 86 5.81 9.26 3.15
N LYS A 87 6.69 8.61 2.39
CA LYS A 87 7.08 9.02 1.04
C LYS A 87 6.45 8.15 -0.05
N ASN A 88 5.53 7.28 0.28
CA ASN A 88 4.84 6.46 -0.69
C ASN A 88 3.94 7.34 -1.57
N GLU A 89 4.40 7.58 -2.80
CA GLU A 89 3.74 8.49 -3.75
C GLU A 89 2.35 7.97 -4.14
N GLU A 90 2.21 6.67 -4.36
CA GLU A 90 0.93 6.08 -4.76
C GLU A 90 -0.10 6.20 -3.63
N ALA A 91 0.28 5.92 -2.40
CA ALA A 91 -0.60 6.07 -1.25
C ALA A 91 -1.02 7.53 -1.03
N MET A 92 -0.09 8.48 -1.19
CA MET A 92 -0.40 9.92 -1.08
C MET A 92 -1.37 10.35 -2.18
N TYR A 93 -1.13 9.91 -3.42
CA TYR A 93 -2.03 10.18 -4.54
C TYR A 93 -3.44 9.60 -4.31
N LEU A 94 -3.54 8.34 -3.82
CA LEU A 94 -4.83 7.73 -3.49
C LEU A 94 -5.57 8.49 -2.39
N LEU A 95 -4.85 9.02 -1.40
CA LEU A 95 -5.47 9.83 -0.34
C LEU A 95 -6.01 11.16 -0.89
N ILE A 96 -5.25 11.84 -1.76
CA ILE A 96 -5.70 13.06 -2.44
C ILE A 96 -6.94 12.77 -3.27
N ASP A 97 -6.94 11.70 -4.06
CA ASP A 97 -8.06 11.29 -4.89
C ASP A 97 -9.33 11.08 -4.05
N MET A 98 -9.20 10.41 -2.92
CA MET A 98 -10.29 10.18 -1.96
C MET A 98 -10.83 11.48 -1.35
N GLU A 99 -9.99 12.43 -0.97
CA GLU A 99 -10.42 13.72 -0.41
C GLU A 99 -11.13 14.57 -1.49
N LEU A 100 -10.68 14.51 -2.74
CA LEU A 100 -11.35 15.15 -3.88
C LEU A 100 -12.73 14.51 -4.16
N GLU A 101 -12.85 13.18 -4.09
CA GLU A 101 -14.14 12.48 -4.23
C GLU A 101 -15.15 12.91 -3.15
N ARG A 102 -14.66 13.20 -1.93
CA ARG A 102 -15.47 13.67 -0.79
C ARG A 102 -15.75 15.17 -0.80
N SER A 103 -15.27 15.88 -1.81
CA SER A 103 -15.33 17.36 -1.88
C SER A 103 -14.61 18.07 -0.72
N ASN A 104 -13.62 17.41 -0.12
CA ASN A 104 -12.79 17.99 0.93
C ASN A 104 -11.55 18.69 0.31
N PHE A 105 -11.83 19.78 -0.43
CA PHE A 105 -10.81 20.45 -1.26
C PHE A 105 -9.68 21.05 -0.46
N SER A 106 -9.96 21.62 0.71
CA SER A 106 -8.92 22.16 1.58
C SER A 106 -7.89 21.10 2.01
N LYS A 107 -8.37 19.88 2.32
CA LYS A 107 -7.46 18.79 2.67
C LYS A 107 -6.74 18.22 1.46
N ALA A 108 -7.42 18.15 0.32
CA ALA A 108 -6.81 17.70 -0.92
C ALA A 108 -5.68 18.67 -1.38
N ASP A 109 -5.87 19.97 -1.22
CA ASP A 109 -4.86 21.00 -1.52
C ASP A 109 -3.63 20.84 -0.58
N GLU A 110 -3.84 20.75 0.74
CA GLU A 110 -2.77 20.50 1.70
C GLU A 110 -1.93 19.27 1.34
N LEU A 111 -2.61 18.14 1.04
CA LEU A 111 -1.95 16.90 0.65
C LEU A 111 -1.24 17.00 -0.70
N SER A 112 -1.78 17.80 -1.63
CA SER A 112 -1.14 18.09 -2.92
C SER A 112 0.20 18.79 -2.75
N GLU A 113 0.28 19.78 -1.84
CA GLU A 113 1.53 20.46 -1.54
C GLU A 113 2.56 19.50 -0.90
N ASP A 114 2.12 18.54 -0.09
CA ASP A 114 3.01 17.52 0.45
C ASP A 114 3.44 16.50 -0.62
N PHE A 115 2.54 16.13 -1.53
CA PHE A 115 2.85 15.28 -2.68
C PHE A 115 3.93 15.89 -3.60
N LYS A 116 3.86 17.19 -3.88
CA LYS A 116 4.88 17.93 -4.65
C LYS A 116 6.27 17.83 -4.06
N LYS A 117 6.39 17.70 -2.73
CA LYS A 117 7.68 17.62 -2.03
C LYS A 117 8.30 16.21 -2.08
N ILE A 118 7.47 15.19 -2.23
CA ILE A 118 7.92 13.79 -2.16
C ILE A 118 7.98 13.12 -3.53
N CYS A 119 7.21 13.58 -4.52
CA CYS A 119 7.09 12.91 -5.81
C CYS A 119 8.42 12.83 -6.56
N VAL A 120 8.67 11.66 -7.14
CA VAL A 120 9.80 11.35 -8.03
C VAL A 120 9.29 10.71 -9.31
N ASP A 121 8.50 9.65 -9.18
CA ASP A 121 8.01 8.83 -10.29
C ASP A 121 6.59 9.21 -10.74
N MET A 122 5.80 9.85 -9.86
CA MET A 122 4.39 10.19 -10.13
C MET A 122 4.13 11.72 -10.24
N CYS A 123 5.16 12.53 -10.44
CA CYS A 123 5.00 14.01 -10.53
C CYS A 123 4.08 14.46 -11.65
N GLU A 124 3.87 13.67 -12.70
CA GLU A 124 2.89 13.97 -13.75
C GLU A 124 1.44 14.03 -13.23
N LYS A 125 1.14 13.44 -12.08
CA LYS A 125 -0.19 13.50 -11.44
C LYS A 125 -0.52 14.88 -10.90
N ILE A 126 0.47 15.73 -10.62
CA ILE A 126 0.29 17.09 -10.06
C ILE A 126 -0.65 17.91 -10.95
N ALA A 127 -0.43 17.93 -12.25
CA ALA A 127 -1.27 18.72 -13.19
C ALA A 127 -2.75 18.28 -13.13
N SER A 128 -3.00 16.98 -13.01
CA SER A 128 -4.37 16.47 -12.88
C SER A 128 -5.02 16.85 -11.55
N ILE A 129 -4.29 16.80 -10.45
CA ILE A 129 -4.77 17.21 -9.13
C ILE A 129 -5.13 18.69 -9.14
N GLU A 130 -4.22 19.55 -9.62
CA GLU A 130 -4.43 21.01 -9.70
C GLU A 130 -5.61 21.40 -10.60
N SER A 131 -5.80 20.71 -11.71
CA SER A 131 -6.98 20.91 -12.56
C SER A 131 -8.28 20.62 -11.81
N ARG A 132 -8.32 19.52 -11.09
CA ARG A 132 -9.51 19.14 -10.29
C ARG A 132 -9.79 20.13 -9.15
N LEU A 133 -8.77 20.64 -8.50
CA LEU A 133 -8.91 21.67 -7.46
C LEU A 133 -9.47 22.97 -8.04
N LYS A 134 -8.98 23.45 -9.21
CA LYS A 134 -9.45 24.67 -9.87
C LYS A 134 -10.90 24.58 -10.36
N ASP A 135 -11.33 23.42 -10.85
CA ASP A 135 -12.69 23.24 -11.33
C ASP A 135 -13.75 23.45 -10.23
N PHE A 136 -13.32 23.35 -8.96
CA PHE A 136 -14.18 23.57 -7.80
C PHE A 136 -14.22 25.03 -7.37
N GLU A 137 -13.09 25.74 -7.39
CA GLU A 137 -13.06 27.19 -7.08
C GLU A 137 -14.02 27.96 -7.99
N ILE A 138 -14.14 27.54 -9.26
CA ILE A 138 -15.04 28.17 -10.25
C ILE A 138 -16.51 27.86 -9.93
N LYS A 139 -16.83 26.69 -9.40
CA LYS A 139 -18.23 26.31 -9.09
C LYS A 139 -18.74 26.94 -7.81
N ASP A 140 -17.88 27.15 -6.80
CA ASP A 140 -18.26 27.83 -5.56
C ASP A 140 -18.37 29.37 -5.74
N ALA A 141 -17.78 29.93 -6.80
CA ALA A 141 -17.84 31.36 -7.11
C ALA A 141 -19.03 31.77 -8.00
N SER A 142 -19.86 30.82 -8.43
CA SER A 142 -21.02 31.05 -9.31
C SER A 142 -22.33 30.84 -8.60
#